data_08efbd75087a356204185f91f6e07df0
#
_entry.id   08efbd75087a356204185f91f6e07df0
#
_cell.length_a   1.000
_cell.length_b   1.000
_cell.length_c   1.000
_cell.angle_alpha   90.00
_cell.angle_beta   90.00
_cell.angle_gamma   90.00
#
_symmetry.space_group_name_H-M   'P 1'
#
loop_
_entity.id
_entity.type
_entity.pdbx_description
1 polymer ?
#
loop_
_entity_poly.entity_id
_entity_poly.type
_entity_poly.pdbx_seq_one_letter_code
_entity_poly.pdbx_strand_id
1 'polypeptide(L)'
;MQHTLPFRRAIIVSMPKTTRTYWNPLSDEHRSRWQPIEGLEGMAEELTLAIDEASGDYTRLTRFFAGADTTAFGSKSHDYPEEVFIVEGRLYDAAFDRWLEKGDYASRPPGEAHGPFRTDEGCLVLEMSFPSQALQEGSKP
;
A
#
# COMPACT_ATOMS: atom_id res chain seq x y z
N MET A 1 -9.12 -4.31 56.15
CA MET A 1 -9.97 -4.17 54.92
C MET A 1 -9.11 -3.60 53.81
N GLN A 2 -8.68 -4.45 52.89
CA GLN A 2 -7.92 -4.02 51.74
C GLN A 2 -8.90 -3.64 50.62
N HIS A 3 -8.95 -2.36 50.29
CA HIS A 3 -9.69 -1.88 49.12
C HIS A 3 -8.87 -2.19 47.88
N THR A 4 -9.23 -3.25 47.17
CA THR A 4 -8.78 -3.51 45.82
C THR A 4 -9.45 -2.50 44.88
N LEU A 5 -8.67 -1.57 44.34
CA LEU A 5 -9.13 -0.68 43.27
C LEU A 5 -9.41 -1.52 42.00
N PRO A 6 -10.52 -1.28 41.32
CA PRO A 6 -10.81 -2.00 40.08
C PRO A 6 -9.80 -1.61 39.00
N PHE A 7 -9.18 -2.63 38.41
CA PHE A 7 -8.35 -2.49 37.23
C PHE A 7 -9.19 -1.83 36.12
N ARG A 8 -8.97 -0.55 35.85
CA ARG A 8 -9.55 0.10 34.67
C ARG A 8 -8.90 -0.56 33.46
N ARG A 9 -9.66 -1.36 32.72
CA ARG A 9 -9.30 -1.79 31.38
C ARG A 9 -9.01 -0.51 30.57
N ALA A 10 -7.75 -0.33 30.15
CA ALA A 10 -7.42 0.73 29.22
C ALA A 10 -8.23 0.47 27.94
N ILE A 11 -9.15 1.39 27.61
CA ILE A 11 -9.85 1.38 26.33
C ILE A 11 -8.78 1.80 25.31
N ILE A 12 -8.29 0.83 24.52
CA ILE A 12 -7.45 1.15 23.36
C ILE A 12 -8.37 1.80 22.33
N VAL A 13 -8.37 3.12 22.31
CA VAL A 13 -9.05 3.87 21.24
C VAL A 13 -8.21 3.65 19.99
N SER A 14 -8.74 2.90 19.01
CA SER A 14 -8.14 2.79 17.68
C SER A 14 -8.04 4.20 17.08
N MET A 15 -6.82 4.65 16.79
CA MET A 15 -6.60 5.92 16.10
C MET A 15 -6.89 5.70 14.62
N PRO A 16 -7.90 6.40 14.05
CA PRO A 16 -8.18 6.28 12.62
C PRO A 16 -7.01 6.76 11.78
N LYS A 17 -7.02 6.43 10.50
CA LYS A 17 -6.03 6.97 9.56
C LYS A 17 -6.06 8.49 9.62
N THR A 18 -4.93 9.09 9.94
CA THR A 18 -4.78 10.54 10.07
C THR A 18 -3.67 11.06 9.17
N THR A 19 -3.89 12.21 8.59
CA THR A 19 -2.91 12.94 7.80
C THR A 19 -3.35 14.38 7.63
N ARG A 20 -2.66 15.12 6.77
CA ARG A 20 -3.07 16.47 6.37
C ARG A 20 -4.41 16.39 5.62
N THR A 21 -5.33 17.32 5.93
CA THR A 21 -6.65 17.35 5.30
C THR A 21 -6.60 17.76 3.82
N TYR A 22 -5.76 18.74 3.49
CA TYR A 22 -5.62 19.25 2.12
C TYR A 22 -4.18 19.52 1.78
N TRP A 23 -3.66 18.90 0.75
CA TRP A 23 -2.32 19.12 0.22
C TRP A 23 -2.18 18.46 -1.16
N ASN A 24 -1.20 18.91 -1.93
CA ASN A 24 -0.86 18.26 -3.19
C ASN A 24 0.42 17.42 -2.99
N PRO A 25 0.31 16.10 -2.85
CA PRO A 25 1.47 15.23 -2.63
C PRO A 25 2.45 15.21 -3.80
N LEU A 26 2.02 15.66 -4.98
CA LEU A 26 2.88 15.71 -6.19
C LEU A 26 3.61 17.05 -6.34
N SER A 27 3.34 18.02 -5.47
CA SER A 27 4.05 19.30 -5.46
C SER A 27 5.52 19.11 -5.09
N ASP A 28 6.40 19.87 -5.72
CA ASP A 28 7.86 19.83 -5.47
C ASP A 28 8.23 20.12 -4.03
N GLU A 29 7.43 20.90 -3.30
CA GLU A 29 7.65 21.17 -1.87
C GLU A 29 7.60 19.90 -0.99
N HIS A 30 6.98 18.84 -1.49
CA HIS A 30 6.86 17.55 -0.79
C HIS A 30 7.83 16.50 -1.32
N ARG A 31 8.73 16.84 -2.23
CA ARG A 31 9.67 15.90 -2.84
C ARG A 31 10.49 15.12 -1.81
N SER A 32 10.91 15.77 -0.74
CA SER A 32 11.71 15.15 0.33
C SER A 32 10.95 14.12 1.18
N ARG A 33 9.63 14.03 1.04
CA ARG A 33 8.79 13.06 1.77
C ARG A 33 8.73 11.71 1.07
N TRP A 34 9.07 11.65 -0.22
CA TRP A 34 9.15 10.40 -0.94
C TRP A 34 10.32 9.57 -0.44
N GLN A 35 10.09 8.28 -0.21
CA GLN A 35 11.09 7.35 0.26
C GLN A 35 11.32 6.24 -0.76
N PRO A 36 12.56 5.79 -0.98
CA PRO A 36 12.83 4.60 -1.76
C PRO A 36 12.09 3.40 -1.14
N ILE A 37 11.57 2.50 -1.98
CA ILE A 37 11.04 1.23 -1.51
C ILE A 37 12.24 0.31 -1.28
N GLU A 38 12.32 -0.27 -0.07
CA GLU A 38 13.38 -1.20 0.29
C GLU A 38 13.45 -2.37 -0.69
N GLY A 39 14.63 -2.62 -1.22
CA GLY A 39 14.89 -3.64 -2.24
C GLY A 39 14.60 -3.18 -3.67
N LEU A 40 13.95 -2.04 -3.87
CA LEU A 40 13.62 -1.47 -5.18
C LEU A 40 14.24 -0.09 -5.39
N GLU A 41 15.34 0.20 -4.71
CA GLU A 41 16.06 1.47 -4.82
C GLU A 41 16.42 1.76 -6.28
N GLY A 42 16.11 2.97 -6.76
CA GLY A 42 16.29 3.35 -8.15
C GLY A 42 15.20 2.85 -9.11
N MET A 43 14.32 1.94 -8.69
CA MET A 43 13.20 1.45 -9.48
C MET A 43 11.86 2.00 -9.02
N ALA A 44 11.67 2.17 -7.72
CA ALA A 44 10.41 2.65 -7.16
C ALA A 44 10.61 3.45 -5.87
N GLU A 45 9.67 4.35 -5.62
CA GLU A 45 9.57 5.13 -4.40
C GLU A 45 8.12 5.25 -3.94
N GLU A 46 7.92 5.56 -2.68
CA GLU A 46 6.59 5.65 -2.09
C GLU A 46 6.41 6.91 -1.24
N LEU A 47 5.17 7.35 -1.12
CA LEU A 47 4.75 8.43 -0.24
C LEU A 47 3.46 8.04 0.47
N THR A 48 3.53 7.90 1.78
CA THR A 48 2.36 7.62 2.61
C THR A 48 1.47 8.86 2.68
N LEU A 49 0.20 8.72 2.30
CA LEU A 49 -0.80 9.79 2.38
C LEU A 49 -1.56 9.74 3.71
N ALA A 50 -1.92 8.56 4.16
CA ALA A 50 -2.63 8.34 5.41
C ALA A 50 -2.29 6.96 5.97
N ILE A 51 -2.18 6.84 7.27
CA ILE A 51 -1.91 5.57 7.95
C ILE A 51 -2.65 5.51 9.28
N ASP A 52 -3.21 4.35 9.60
CA ASP A 52 -3.63 3.97 10.94
C ASP A 52 -2.48 3.18 11.59
N GLU A 53 -1.77 3.80 12.51
CA GLU A 53 -0.60 3.21 13.17
C GLU A 53 -0.96 1.94 13.97
N ALA A 54 -2.21 1.83 14.45
CA ALA A 54 -2.65 0.69 15.25
C ALA A 54 -2.96 -0.55 14.40
N SER A 55 -3.63 -0.38 13.26
CA SER A 55 -4.03 -1.46 12.35
C SER A 55 -3.04 -1.70 11.22
N GLY A 56 -2.27 -0.67 10.86
CA GLY A 56 -1.42 -0.67 9.68
C GLY A 56 -2.15 -0.33 8.38
N ASP A 57 -3.46 -0.04 8.42
CA ASP A 57 -4.20 0.37 7.22
C ASP A 57 -3.63 1.66 6.67
N TYR A 58 -3.38 1.70 5.37
CA TYR A 58 -2.75 2.87 4.77
C TYR A 58 -3.30 3.20 3.38
N THR A 59 -3.08 4.44 3.02
CA THR A 59 -3.21 4.96 1.65
C THR A 59 -1.89 5.57 1.27
N ARG A 60 -1.33 5.19 0.11
CA ARG A 60 -0.05 5.72 -0.37
C ARG A 60 -0.02 5.90 -1.87
N LEU A 61 0.92 6.69 -2.33
CA LEU A 61 1.35 6.73 -3.72
C LEU A 61 2.62 5.89 -3.86
N THR A 62 2.66 5.09 -4.91
CA THR A 62 3.86 4.36 -5.34
C THR A 62 4.20 4.83 -6.75
N ARG A 63 5.46 5.23 -6.95
CA ARG A 63 5.97 5.61 -8.26
C ARG A 63 6.99 4.59 -8.73
N PHE A 64 6.72 3.99 -9.86
CA PHE A 64 7.71 3.22 -10.60
C PHE A 64 8.36 4.13 -11.64
N PHE A 65 9.68 4.16 -11.65
CA PHE A 65 10.42 4.93 -12.65
C PHE A 65 10.42 4.21 -14.01
N ALA A 66 10.52 4.98 -15.09
CA ALA A 66 10.62 4.42 -16.43
C ALA A 66 11.74 3.35 -16.51
N GLY A 67 11.43 2.19 -17.06
CA GLY A 67 12.34 1.06 -17.15
C GLY A 67 12.39 0.17 -15.91
N ALA A 68 11.62 0.46 -14.86
CA ALA A 68 11.55 -0.41 -13.69
C ALA A 68 11.05 -1.81 -14.05
N ASP A 69 11.70 -2.82 -13.49
CA ASP A 69 11.38 -4.23 -13.69
C ASP A 69 11.67 -5.01 -12.41
N THR A 70 10.62 -5.57 -11.80
CA THR A 70 10.73 -6.33 -10.56
C THR A 70 10.75 -7.85 -10.78
N THR A 71 11.03 -8.32 -11.99
CA THR A 71 11.03 -9.75 -12.33
C THR A 71 11.91 -10.58 -11.40
N ALA A 72 13.06 -10.06 -10.99
CA ALA A 72 13.99 -10.75 -10.08
C ALA A 72 13.39 -11.03 -8.69
N PHE A 73 12.33 -10.35 -8.29
CA PHE A 73 11.70 -10.48 -6.98
C PHE A 73 10.46 -11.37 -6.98
N GLY A 74 10.02 -11.82 -8.17
CA GLY A 74 8.86 -12.70 -8.33
C GLY A 74 7.53 -12.05 -7.95
N SER A 75 6.49 -12.87 -7.88
CA SER A 75 5.16 -12.46 -7.44
C SER A 75 5.11 -12.24 -5.95
N LYS A 76 4.22 -11.36 -5.51
CA LYS A 76 3.90 -11.07 -4.11
C LYS A 76 2.44 -11.40 -3.84
N SER A 77 2.15 -11.76 -2.61
CA SER A 77 0.79 -11.84 -2.08
C SER A 77 0.81 -11.45 -0.61
N HIS A 78 -0.33 -11.03 -0.09
CA HIS A 78 -0.51 -10.75 1.33
C HIS A 78 -1.86 -11.28 1.81
N ASP A 79 -2.00 -11.41 3.11
CA ASP A 79 -3.19 -11.97 3.75
C ASP A 79 -4.32 -10.95 3.97
N TYR A 80 -4.14 -9.74 3.47
CA TYR A 80 -5.11 -8.64 3.55
C TYR A 80 -5.49 -8.10 2.17
N PRO A 81 -6.66 -7.48 2.04
CA PRO A 81 -7.09 -6.89 0.77
C PRO A 81 -6.34 -5.58 0.48
N GLU A 82 -6.12 -5.34 -0.81
CA GLU A 82 -5.53 -4.11 -1.34
C GLU A 82 -6.32 -3.64 -2.55
N GLU A 83 -6.43 -2.33 -2.70
CA GLU A 83 -6.97 -1.69 -3.90
C GLU A 83 -5.91 -0.80 -4.53
N VAL A 84 -5.87 -0.76 -5.84
CA VAL A 84 -4.96 0.12 -6.59
C VAL A 84 -5.71 0.85 -7.70
N PHE A 85 -5.27 2.06 -7.96
CA PHE A 85 -5.75 2.90 -9.05
C PHE A 85 -4.56 3.53 -9.76
N ILE A 86 -4.51 3.43 -11.08
CA ILE A 86 -3.41 3.99 -11.88
C ILE A 86 -3.69 5.46 -12.15
N VAL A 87 -2.86 6.32 -11.58
CA VAL A 87 -2.99 7.78 -11.68
C VAL A 87 -2.33 8.29 -12.97
N GLU A 88 -1.14 7.77 -13.30
CA GLU A 88 -0.34 8.16 -14.46
C GLU A 88 0.45 6.96 -14.97
N GLY A 89 0.73 6.94 -16.28
CA GLY A 89 1.56 5.91 -16.89
C GLY A 89 0.89 4.55 -16.96
N ARG A 90 1.69 3.50 -16.96
CA ARG A 90 1.21 2.13 -17.00
C ARG A 90 2.15 1.15 -16.33
N LEU A 91 1.58 0.05 -15.84
CA LEU A 91 2.28 -1.00 -15.14
C LEU A 91 1.84 -2.37 -15.67
N TYR A 92 2.79 -3.17 -16.13
CA TYR A 92 2.52 -4.55 -16.52
C TYR A 92 2.55 -5.46 -15.29
N ASP A 93 1.50 -6.24 -15.10
CA ASP A 93 1.39 -7.25 -14.06
C ASP A 93 1.54 -8.65 -14.68
N ALA A 94 2.67 -9.30 -14.44
CA ALA A 94 2.97 -10.61 -15.03
C ALA A 94 2.06 -11.72 -14.50
N ALA A 95 1.54 -11.61 -13.28
CA ALA A 95 0.63 -12.60 -12.71
C ALA A 95 -0.70 -12.67 -13.49
N PHE A 96 -1.11 -11.59 -14.12
CA PHE A 96 -2.34 -11.51 -14.91
C PHE A 96 -2.10 -11.32 -16.40
N ASP A 97 -0.84 -11.26 -16.82
CA ASP A 97 -0.44 -10.99 -18.22
C ASP A 97 -1.21 -9.79 -18.81
N ARG A 98 -1.18 -8.67 -18.07
CA ARG A 98 -1.93 -7.49 -18.51
C ARG A 98 -1.25 -6.18 -18.09
N TRP A 99 -1.44 -5.17 -18.92
CA TRP A 99 -1.11 -3.79 -18.61
C TRP A 99 -2.25 -3.15 -17.80
N LEU A 100 -1.89 -2.53 -16.69
CA LEU A 100 -2.72 -1.58 -15.98
C LEU A 100 -2.36 -0.18 -16.52
N GLU A 101 -3.32 0.51 -17.06
CA GLU A 101 -3.13 1.81 -17.68
C GLU A 101 -3.82 2.91 -16.88
N LYS A 102 -3.50 4.17 -17.17
CA LYS A 102 -4.13 5.33 -16.51
C LYS A 102 -5.64 5.19 -16.46
N GLY A 103 -6.20 5.31 -15.24
CA GLY A 103 -7.63 5.15 -14.98
C GLY A 103 -8.06 3.73 -14.65
N ASP A 104 -7.18 2.73 -14.79
CA ASP A 104 -7.51 1.37 -14.39
C ASP A 104 -7.52 1.23 -12.86
N TYR A 105 -8.45 0.40 -12.39
CA TYR A 105 -8.61 0.02 -11.00
C TYR A 105 -8.44 -1.50 -10.87
N ALA A 106 -7.79 -1.94 -9.80
CA ALA A 106 -7.74 -3.35 -9.45
C ALA A 106 -8.01 -3.53 -7.96
N SER A 107 -8.82 -4.54 -7.64
CA SER A 107 -9.01 -5.06 -6.29
C SER A 107 -8.21 -6.34 -6.17
N ARG A 108 -7.42 -6.45 -5.12
CA ARG A 108 -6.57 -7.60 -4.83
C ARG A 108 -7.04 -8.25 -3.54
N PRO A 109 -7.85 -9.33 -3.62
CA PRO A 109 -8.29 -10.04 -2.43
C PRO A 109 -7.11 -10.68 -1.68
N PRO A 110 -7.30 -11.00 -0.39
CA PRO A 110 -6.27 -11.70 0.37
C PRO A 110 -5.82 -12.99 -0.34
N GLY A 111 -4.50 -13.19 -0.39
CA GLY A 111 -3.89 -14.38 -0.99
C GLY A 111 -3.70 -14.35 -2.49
N GLU A 112 -4.26 -13.33 -3.19
CA GLU A 112 -4.08 -13.21 -4.63
C GLU A 112 -2.65 -12.76 -4.97
N ALA A 113 -1.96 -13.51 -5.82
CA ALA A 113 -0.64 -13.15 -6.29
C ALA A 113 -0.69 -12.03 -7.31
N HIS A 114 0.22 -11.09 -7.22
CA HIS A 114 0.42 -10.00 -8.16
C HIS A 114 1.91 -9.76 -8.40
N GLY A 115 2.22 -9.12 -9.54
CA GLY A 115 3.61 -9.00 -9.98
C GLY A 115 4.19 -10.34 -10.49
N PRO A 116 5.48 -10.35 -10.89
CA PRO A 116 6.34 -9.17 -10.92
C PRO A 116 5.83 -8.09 -11.86
N PHE A 117 6.29 -6.88 -11.66
CA PHE A 117 5.85 -5.71 -12.41
C PHE A 117 6.96 -5.17 -13.30
N ARG A 118 6.57 -4.53 -14.39
CA ARG A 118 7.46 -3.71 -15.21
C ARG A 118 6.73 -2.53 -15.80
N THR A 119 7.46 -1.50 -16.11
CA THR A 119 6.95 -0.33 -16.82
C THR A 119 7.99 0.17 -17.82
N ASP A 120 7.54 0.63 -18.95
CA ASP A 120 8.39 1.29 -19.96
C ASP A 120 8.46 2.81 -19.74
N GLU A 121 7.33 3.44 -19.50
CA GLU A 121 7.21 4.91 -19.40
C GLU A 121 7.14 5.44 -17.96
N GLY A 122 7.10 4.57 -16.99
CA GLY A 122 6.84 4.92 -15.59
C GLY A 122 5.37 4.76 -15.23
N CYS A 123 5.10 4.70 -13.93
CA CYS A 123 3.74 4.54 -13.43
C CYS A 123 3.59 5.16 -12.05
N LEU A 124 2.50 5.90 -11.86
CA LEU A 124 2.09 6.41 -10.56
C LEU A 124 0.82 5.68 -10.13
N VAL A 125 0.89 5.00 -8.99
CA VAL A 125 -0.18 4.16 -8.46
C VAL A 125 -0.67 4.74 -7.14
N LEU A 126 -1.99 4.86 -6.98
CA LEU A 126 -2.63 5.07 -5.68
C LEU A 126 -2.97 3.69 -5.10
N GLU A 127 -2.46 3.39 -3.91
CA GLU A 127 -2.67 2.13 -3.21
C GLU A 127 -3.40 2.35 -1.90
N MET A 128 -4.38 1.48 -1.63
CA MET A 128 -5.11 1.42 -0.36
C MET A 128 -5.03 0.01 0.16
N SER A 129 -4.42 -0.19 1.31
CA SER A 129 -4.21 -1.50 1.92
C SER A 129 -4.88 -1.58 3.27
N PHE A 130 -5.45 -2.76 3.56
CA PHE A 130 -6.28 -2.99 4.74
C PHE A 130 -5.77 -4.16 5.59
N PRO A 131 -4.59 -4.05 6.23
CA PRO A 131 -4.09 -5.07 7.17
C PRO A 131 -5.07 -5.41 8.30
N SER A 132 -5.96 -4.46 8.69
CA SER A 132 -7.03 -4.71 9.66
C SER A 132 -8.00 -5.80 9.23
N GLN A 133 -8.06 -6.11 7.93
CA GLN A 133 -8.92 -7.13 7.35
C GLN A 133 -8.12 -8.39 6.95
N ALA A 134 -6.94 -8.60 7.55
CA ALA A 134 -6.15 -9.77 7.30
C ALA A 134 -6.92 -11.05 7.66
N LEU A 135 -6.82 -12.08 6.80
CA LEU A 135 -7.37 -13.39 7.11
C LEU A 135 -6.59 -14.02 8.25
N GLN A 136 -7.32 -14.52 9.26
CA GLN A 136 -6.72 -15.27 10.35
C GLN A 136 -6.40 -16.71 9.90
N GLU A 137 -5.38 -17.33 10.51
CA GLU A 137 -5.10 -18.75 10.31
C GLU A 137 -6.35 -19.56 10.67
N GLY A 138 -6.80 -20.42 9.73
CA GLY A 138 -8.03 -21.20 9.86
C GLY A 138 -9.25 -20.63 9.13
N SER A 139 -9.20 -19.41 8.59
CA SER A 139 -10.28 -18.75 7.83
C SER A 139 -10.18 -19.00 6.32
N LYS A 140 -9.49 -20.03 5.86
CA LYS A 140 -9.45 -20.36 4.41
C LYS A 140 -10.82 -20.91 3.99
N PRO A 141 -11.38 -20.37 2.89
CA PRO A 141 -12.59 -20.96 2.30
C PRO A 141 -12.34 -22.37 1.77
#